data_89cd964f04615591d853e3e36b443840
#
_entry.id   89cd964f04615591d853e3e36b443840
#
_cell.length_a   1.000
_cell.length_b   1.000
_cell.length_c   1.000
_cell.angle_alpha   90.00
_cell.angle_beta   90.00
_cell.angle_gamma   90.00
#
_symmetry.space_group_name_H-M   'P 1'
#
loop_
_entity.id
_entity.type
_entity.pdbx_description
1 polymer ?
#
loop_
_entity_poly.entity_id
_entity_poly.type
_entity_poly.pdbx_seq_one_letter_code
_entity_poly.pdbx_strand_id
1 'polypeptide(L)'
;LISLDNLHVIESHDVATADEIVEQAAKRLQTALGPDPIAARFGNAVFTVLLSFTSQEALLATAHAVQGALETDAYPFNSEGFQLRTSIGISVATPTLRETALLIQQADMACGMARDSKDMRILVQHGQSAEQEVDHPRQRRLLEEIREAVQQQRMNLLFQPVVSLRGDTTERYEVLLRMRNREGWELLPETIFSLVKRHRIGMVLDRWVIAHSIRMLRERQMRGHSAVLFINISPTILQDDELPDWLHSGLQKTGVPAANLVFEIAETTAELNRQALLPF
;
A
#
# COMPACT_ATOMS: atom_id res chain seq x y z
N LEU A 1 -12.16 4.64 -7.97
CA LEU A 1 -10.72 4.80 -8.02
C LEU A 1 -10.17 3.99 -9.19
N ILE A 2 -9.29 4.59 -9.99
CA ILE A 2 -8.75 4.01 -11.21
C ILE A 2 -7.23 4.02 -11.10
N SER A 3 -6.59 2.86 -11.17
CA SER A 3 -5.14 2.71 -11.16
C SER A 3 -4.60 2.47 -12.55
N LEU A 4 -3.50 3.13 -12.89
CA LEU A 4 -2.71 2.90 -14.11
C LEU A 4 -1.61 1.89 -13.77
N ASP A 5 -1.91 0.60 -13.85
CA ASP A 5 -1.15 -0.46 -13.19
C ASP A 5 0.28 -0.65 -13.68
N ASN A 6 0.54 -0.45 -14.97
CA ASN A 6 1.86 -0.68 -15.56
C ASN A 6 2.61 0.61 -15.92
N LEU A 7 2.15 1.77 -15.45
CA LEU A 7 2.80 3.07 -15.73
C LEU A 7 4.25 3.11 -15.19
N HIS A 8 4.51 2.42 -14.08
CA HIS A 8 5.84 2.34 -13.46
C HIS A 8 6.93 1.80 -14.41
N VAL A 9 6.55 1.04 -15.44
CA VAL A 9 7.49 0.57 -16.49
C VAL A 9 8.05 1.75 -17.26
N ILE A 10 7.22 2.76 -17.57
CA ILE A 10 7.64 3.96 -18.26
C ILE A 10 8.38 4.90 -17.30
N GLU A 11 7.85 5.10 -16.09
CA GLU A 11 8.48 5.96 -15.07
C GLU A 11 9.94 5.57 -14.78
N SER A 12 10.24 4.27 -14.81
CA SER A 12 11.60 3.77 -14.59
C SER A 12 12.58 4.12 -15.72
N HIS A 13 12.09 4.49 -16.89
CA HIS A 13 12.90 4.83 -18.08
C HIS A 13 12.86 6.33 -18.38
N ASP A 14 11.69 6.95 -18.34
CA ASP A 14 11.47 8.34 -18.68
C ASP A 14 10.25 8.91 -17.95
N VAL A 15 10.51 9.71 -16.92
CA VAL A 15 9.46 10.36 -16.10
C VAL A 15 8.64 11.35 -16.93
N ALA A 16 9.27 12.09 -17.87
CA ALA A 16 8.55 13.07 -18.68
C ALA A 16 7.52 12.39 -19.60
N THR A 17 7.89 11.28 -20.24
CA THR A 17 6.96 10.48 -21.04
C THR A 17 5.85 9.87 -20.19
N ALA A 18 6.16 9.43 -18.96
CA ALA A 18 5.12 8.93 -18.04
C ALA A 18 4.09 10.02 -17.70
N ASP A 19 4.53 11.27 -17.45
CA ASP A 19 3.63 12.40 -17.19
C ASP A 19 2.77 12.73 -18.41
N GLU A 20 3.31 12.66 -19.63
CA GLU A 20 2.54 12.84 -20.87
C GLU A 20 1.46 11.76 -21.02
N ILE A 21 1.77 10.51 -20.70
CA ILE A 21 0.79 9.40 -20.70
C ILE A 21 -0.32 9.66 -19.71
N VAL A 22 0.01 10.12 -18.49
CA VAL A 22 -0.99 10.46 -17.45
C VAL A 22 -1.88 11.62 -17.92
N GLU A 23 -1.33 12.64 -18.57
CA GLU A 23 -2.11 13.76 -19.12
C GLU A 23 -3.09 13.29 -20.22
N GLN A 24 -2.60 12.42 -21.13
CA GLN A 24 -3.47 11.84 -22.16
C GLN A 24 -4.53 10.92 -21.57
N ALA A 25 -4.19 10.11 -20.55
CA ALA A 25 -5.14 9.28 -19.83
C ALA A 25 -6.23 10.14 -19.15
N ALA A 26 -5.87 11.28 -18.55
CA ALA A 26 -6.82 12.21 -17.97
C ALA A 26 -7.79 12.77 -19.03
N LYS A 27 -7.32 13.12 -20.22
CA LYS A 27 -8.16 13.61 -21.33
C LYS A 27 -9.13 12.52 -21.82
N ARG A 28 -8.65 11.28 -21.98
CA ARG A 28 -9.48 10.12 -22.37
C ARG A 28 -10.54 9.83 -21.29
N LEU A 29 -10.14 9.86 -20.02
CA LEU A 29 -11.04 9.68 -18.88
C LEU A 29 -12.15 10.74 -18.88
N GLN A 30 -11.83 12.03 -19.02
CA GLN A 30 -12.80 13.11 -19.08
C GLN A 30 -13.77 12.94 -20.25
N THR A 31 -13.27 12.53 -21.42
CA THR A 31 -14.11 12.29 -22.60
C THR A 31 -15.07 11.13 -22.36
N ALA A 32 -14.61 10.04 -21.75
CA ALA A 32 -15.45 8.88 -21.46
C ALA A 32 -16.50 9.14 -20.38
N LEU A 33 -16.21 9.99 -19.42
CA LEU A 33 -17.11 10.33 -18.31
C LEU A 33 -18.15 11.39 -18.70
N GLY A 34 -17.83 12.28 -19.63
CA GLY A 34 -18.66 13.45 -19.93
C GLY A 34 -18.53 14.55 -18.85
N PRO A 35 -19.46 15.56 -18.85
CA PRO A 35 -19.28 16.76 -18.05
C PRO A 35 -19.72 16.66 -16.59
N ASP A 36 -20.58 15.72 -16.23
CA ASP A 36 -21.19 15.68 -14.89
C ASP A 36 -20.32 15.09 -13.79
N PRO A 37 -19.53 14.00 -14.02
CA PRO A 37 -18.68 13.43 -13.00
C PRO A 37 -17.49 14.32 -12.63
N ILE A 38 -17.12 14.32 -11.35
CA ILE A 38 -15.93 14.98 -10.86
C ILE A 38 -14.77 13.98 -10.90
N ALA A 39 -13.73 14.29 -11.66
CA ALA A 39 -12.51 13.51 -11.72
C ALA A 39 -11.33 14.31 -11.18
N ALA A 40 -10.44 13.64 -10.44
CA ALA A 40 -9.22 14.22 -9.91
C ALA A 40 -8.06 13.21 -9.97
N ARG A 41 -6.85 13.71 -10.16
CA ARG A 41 -5.63 12.90 -9.99
C ARG A 41 -5.37 12.71 -8.49
N PHE A 42 -5.19 11.46 -8.07
CA PHE A 42 -4.93 11.07 -6.69
C PHE A 42 -3.60 10.30 -6.61
N GLY A 43 -2.50 11.03 -6.59
CA GLY A 43 -1.15 10.46 -6.67
C GLY A 43 -0.60 10.31 -8.09
N ASN A 44 0.49 9.56 -8.26
CA ASN A 44 1.21 9.51 -9.54
C ASN A 44 0.44 8.77 -10.62
N ALA A 45 -0.10 7.60 -10.30
CA ALA A 45 -0.71 6.69 -11.26
C ALA A 45 -2.17 6.35 -10.93
N VAL A 46 -2.88 7.24 -10.21
CA VAL A 46 -4.23 6.99 -9.72
C VAL A 46 -5.15 8.16 -9.99
N PHE A 47 -6.36 7.87 -10.49
CA PHE A 47 -7.46 8.83 -10.59
C PHE A 47 -8.60 8.45 -9.65
N THR A 48 -9.26 9.45 -9.09
CA THR A 48 -10.53 9.30 -8.39
C THR A 48 -11.65 9.94 -9.22
N VAL A 49 -12.80 9.29 -9.22
CA VAL A 49 -14.00 9.77 -9.90
C VAL A 49 -15.17 9.70 -8.93
N LEU A 50 -15.87 10.82 -8.77
CA LEU A 50 -17.14 10.90 -8.07
C LEU A 50 -18.25 11.06 -9.09
N LEU A 51 -19.19 10.12 -9.11
CA LEU A 51 -20.32 10.17 -10.03
C LEU A 51 -21.61 9.69 -9.35
N SER A 52 -22.76 10.17 -9.85
CA SER A 52 -24.07 9.65 -9.48
C SER A 52 -24.52 8.62 -10.50
N PHE A 53 -25.20 7.59 -10.07
CA PHE A 53 -25.71 6.53 -10.94
C PHE A 53 -27.13 6.12 -10.55
N THR A 54 -27.88 5.61 -11.53
CA THR A 54 -29.29 5.22 -11.35
C THR A 54 -29.45 3.73 -11.07
N SER A 55 -28.50 2.90 -11.52
CA SER A 55 -28.50 1.46 -11.31
C SER A 55 -27.07 0.92 -11.31
N GLN A 56 -26.88 -0.25 -10.71
CA GLN A 56 -25.59 -0.94 -10.72
C GLN A 56 -25.13 -1.28 -12.14
N GLU A 57 -26.04 -1.62 -13.03
CA GLU A 57 -25.72 -1.87 -14.43
C GLU A 57 -25.16 -0.62 -15.12
N ALA A 58 -25.78 0.56 -14.90
CA ALA A 58 -25.30 1.82 -15.43
C ALA A 58 -23.91 2.17 -14.89
N LEU A 59 -23.67 1.93 -13.59
CA LEU A 59 -22.36 2.10 -12.95
C LEU A 59 -21.28 1.23 -13.58
N LEU A 60 -21.54 -0.07 -13.76
CA LEU A 60 -20.62 -1.00 -14.39
C LEU A 60 -20.39 -0.67 -15.87
N ALA A 61 -21.45 -0.30 -16.61
CA ALA A 61 -21.31 0.14 -18.00
C ALA A 61 -20.39 1.36 -18.13
N THR A 62 -20.53 2.34 -17.24
CA THR A 62 -19.61 3.50 -17.18
C THR A 62 -18.19 3.08 -16.86
N ALA A 63 -18.00 2.18 -15.90
CA ALA A 63 -16.67 1.69 -15.54
C ALA A 63 -15.98 0.93 -16.70
N HIS A 64 -16.73 0.09 -17.44
CA HIS A 64 -16.23 -0.57 -18.64
C HIS A 64 -15.92 0.42 -19.78
N ALA A 65 -16.76 1.45 -19.98
CA ALA A 65 -16.50 2.48 -20.97
C ALA A 65 -15.20 3.25 -20.67
N VAL A 66 -15.00 3.60 -19.39
CA VAL A 66 -13.78 4.25 -18.92
C VAL A 66 -12.56 3.34 -19.11
N GLN A 67 -12.64 2.09 -18.72
CA GLN A 67 -11.56 1.12 -18.94
C GLN A 67 -11.22 1.00 -20.43
N GLY A 68 -12.23 0.81 -21.27
CA GLY A 68 -12.04 0.74 -22.73
C GLY A 68 -11.36 2.00 -23.28
N ALA A 69 -11.80 3.19 -22.87
CA ALA A 69 -11.21 4.46 -23.33
C ALA A 69 -9.72 4.60 -22.92
N LEU A 70 -9.34 4.06 -21.78
CA LEU A 70 -7.96 4.11 -21.30
C LEU A 70 -7.07 3.04 -21.93
N GLU A 71 -7.60 1.87 -22.30
CA GLU A 71 -6.82 0.70 -22.72
C GLU A 71 -6.88 0.42 -24.24
N THR A 72 -7.86 0.93 -24.98
CA THR A 72 -8.06 0.55 -26.40
C THR A 72 -6.93 1.05 -27.31
N ASP A 73 -6.53 2.31 -27.17
CA ASP A 73 -5.50 2.91 -28.02
C ASP A 73 -4.18 3.02 -27.27
N ALA A 74 -3.10 2.59 -27.92
CA ALA A 74 -1.75 2.74 -27.39
C ALA A 74 -1.40 4.21 -27.17
N TYR A 75 -0.61 4.46 -26.13
CA TYR A 75 -0.03 5.77 -25.85
C TYR A 75 1.30 5.93 -26.59
N PRO A 76 1.68 7.15 -26.99
CA PRO A 76 2.95 7.39 -27.64
C PRO A 76 4.12 6.97 -26.73
N PHE A 77 4.84 5.96 -27.14
CA PHE A 77 6.06 5.51 -26.48
C PHE A 77 6.87 4.66 -27.47
N ASN A 78 8.04 5.11 -27.85
CA ASN A 78 8.89 4.49 -28.87
C ASN A 78 8.14 4.28 -30.21
N SER A 79 8.65 3.39 -31.07
CA SER A 79 8.02 3.02 -32.36
C SER A 79 6.80 2.11 -32.21
N GLU A 80 6.63 1.43 -31.10
CA GLU A 80 5.60 0.40 -30.89
C GLU A 80 4.40 0.92 -30.08
N GLY A 81 4.57 2.06 -29.38
CA GLY A 81 3.58 2.59 -28.45
C GLY A 81 3.53 1.83 -27.10
N PHE A 82 2.76 2.35 -26.16
CA PHE A 82 2.58 1.76 -24.82
C PHE A 82 1.12 1.39 -24.57
N GLN A 83 0.87 0.14 -24.30
CA GLN A 83 -0.47 -0.34 -23.96
C GLN A 83 -0.68 -0.22 -22.44
N LEU A 84 -1.51 0.74 -22.04
CA LEU A 84 -1.84 0.95 -20.63
C LEU A 84 -2.75 -0.18 -20.14
N ARG A 85 -2.56 -0.56 -18.88
CA ARG A 85 -3.45 -1.46 -18.15
C ARG A 85 -4.02 -0.73 -16.95
N THR A 86 -5.31 -0.92 -16.69
CA THR A 86 -6.01 -0.25 -15.61
C THR A 86 -6.76 -1.24 -14.73
N SER A 87 -6.87 -0.91 -13.45
CA SER A 87 -7.77 -1.57 -12.52
C SER A 87 -8.69 -0.53 -11.89
N ILE A 88 -9.97 -0.88 -11.77
CA ILE A 88 -11.00 0.02 -11.27
C ILE A 88 -11.64 -0.56 -10.03
N GLY A 89 -11.52 0.17 -8.92
CA GLY A 89 -12.21 -0.12 -7.67
C GLY A 89 -13.30 0.90 -7.41
N ILE A 90 -14.49 0.41 -7.11
CA ILE A 90 -15.68 1.24 -6.91
C ILE A 90 -16.20 1.03 -5.49
N SER A 91 -16.42 2.12 -4.76
CA SER A 91 -17.19 2.14 -3.52
C SER A 91 -18.49 2.88 -3.72
N VAL A 92 -19.56 2.40 -3.09
CA VAL A 92 -20.89 2.99 -3.19
C VAL A 92 -21.22 3.70 -1.89
N ALA A 93 -21.44 5.04 -1.98
CA ALA A 93 -21.90 5.82 -0.84
C ALA A 93 -23.32 5.43 -0.46
N THR A 94 -23.55 5.20 0.83
CA THR A 94 -24.88 4.91 1.39
C THR A 94 -25.21 5.93 2.48
N PRO A 95 -26.49 6.09 2.86
CA PRO A 95 -26.87 7.00 3.94
C PRO A 95 -26.18 6.73 5.28
N THR A 96 -25.71 5.49 5.49
CA THR A 96 -25.00 5.04 6.69
C THR A 96 -23.49 5.21 6.58
N LEU A 97 -22.92 5.31 5.38
CA LEU A 97 -21.50 5.51 5.14
C LEU A 97 -21.23 7.00 4.88
N ARG A 98 -20.90 7.75 5.93
CA ARG A 98 -20.72 9.21 5.89
C ARG A 98 -19.26 9.67 5.87
N GLU A 99 -18.32 8.76 6.12
CA GLU A 99 -16.91 9.08 6.18
C GLU A 99 -16.26 8.95 4.80
N THR A 100 -15.81 10.06 4.23
CA THR A 100 -15.15 10.10 2.92
C THR A 100 -13.89 9.22 2.88
N ALA A 101 -13.14 9.16 3.99
CA ALA A 101 -11.96 8.33 4.12
C ALA A 101 -12.27 6.84 3.92
N LEU A 102 -13.40 6.36 4.47
CA LEU A 102 -13.83 4.96 4.31
C LEU A 102 -14.23 4.66 2.86
N LEU A 103 -14.90 5.60 2.18
CA LEU A 103 -15.24 5.43 0.75
C LEU A 103 -14.00 5.29 -0.12
N ILE A 104 -13.01 6.17 0.08
CA ILE A 104 -11.75 6.12 -0.65
C ILE A 104 -11.02 4.81 -0.34
N GLN A 105 -10.95 4.42 0.93
CA GLN A 105 -10.34 3.18 1.37
C GLN A 105 -11.00 1.96 0.73
N GLN A 106 -12.33 1.88 0.70
CA GLN A 106 -13.07 0.78 0.06
C GLN A 106 -12.82 0.72 -1.45
N ALA A 107 -12.78 1.88 -2.12
CA ALA A 107 -12.47 1.96 -3.54
C ALA A 107 -11.02 1.52 -3.83
N ASP A 108 -10.06 1.91 -2.99
CA ASP A 108 -8.66 1.49 -3.10
C ASP A 108 -8.50 -0.02 -2.91
N MET A 109 -9.24 -0.57 -1.94
CA MET A 109 -9.31 -2.03 -1.74
C MET A 109 -9.81 -2.77 -2.96
N ALA A 110 -10.95 -2.35 -3.46
CA ALA A 110 -11.54 -2.97 -4.63
C ALA A 110 -10.59 -2.86 -5.83
N CYS A 111 -9.90 -1.72 -5.98
CA CYS A 111 -8.91 -1.50 -7.03
C CYS A 111 -7.70 -2.46 -6.90
N GLY A 112 -7.16 -2.62 -5.69
CA GLY A 112 -6.09 -3.59 -5.41
C GLY A 112 -6.50 -5.03 -5.73
N MET A 113 -7.70 -5.43 -5.30
CA MET A 113 -8.25 -6.76 -5.62
C MET A 113 -8.48 -6.95 -7.13
N ALA A 114 -8.93 -5.92 -7.83
CA ALA A 114 -9.09 -5.93 -9.29
C ALA A 114 -7.74 -6.11 -9.99
N ARG A 115 -6.69 -5.45 -9.50
CA ARG A 115 -5.31 -5.58 -10.02
C ARG A 115 -4.77 -6.98 -9.88
N ASP A 116 -5.00 -7.62 -8.74
CA ASP A 116 -4.54 -8.99 -8.45
C ASP A 116 -5.34 -10.06 -9.17
N SER A 117 -6.52 -9.72 -9.70
CA SER A 117 -7.37 -10.64 -10.46
C SER A 117 -6.92 -10.73 -11.92
N LYS A 118 -6.86 -11.97 -12.44
CA LYS A 118 -6.57 -12.17 -13.86
C LYS A 118 -7.78 -11.88 -14.76
N ASP A 119 -8.98 -12.05 -14.21
CA ASP A 119 -10.23 -12.06 -15.00
C ASP A 119 -11.13 -10.86 -14.72
N MET A 120 -11.02 -10.22 -13.55
CA MET A 120 -11.88 -9.11 -13.16
C MET A 120 -11.07 -7.87 -12.82
N ARG A 121 -11.05 -6.91 -13.75
CA ARG A 121 -10.31 -5.65 -13.59
C ARG A 121 -11.17 -4.51 -13.05
N ILE A 122 -12.45 -4.77 -12.84
CA ILE A 122 -13.41 -3.83 -12.24
C ILE A 122 -14.09 -4.54 -11.06
N LEU A 123 -13.99 -3.97 -9.87
CA LEU A 123 -14.63 -4.50 -8.68
C LEU A 123 -15.45 -3.42 -7.97
N VAL A 124 -16.66 -3.79 -7.55
CA VAL A 124 -17.56 -2.94 -6.77
C VAL A 124 -17.59 -3.43 -5.34
N GLN A 125 -17.20 -2.54 -4.40
CA GLN A 125 -17.37 -2.75 -2.99
C GLN A 125 -18.69 -2.10 -2.55
N HIS A 126 -19.66 -2.90 -2.14
CA HIS A 126 -20.88 -2.38 -1.53
C HIS A 126 -20.60 -2.05 -0.07
N GLY A 127 -20.98 -0.84 0.34
CA GLY A 127 -20.78 -0.35 1.70
C GLY A 127 -21.40 -1.29 2.74
N GLN A 128 -20.58 -2.10 3.37
CA GLN A 128 -20.90 -2.81 4.59
C GLN A 128 -20.17 -2.11 5.74
N SER A 129 -20.84 -1.96 6.87
CA SER A 129 -20.22 -1.48 8.10
C SER A 129 -18.96 -2.29 8.41
N ALA A 130 -17.96 -1.66 9.02
CA ALA A 130 -16.64 -2.25 9.35
C ALA A 130 -16.68 -3.62 10.05
N GLU A 131 -17.83 -4.05 10.53
CA GLU A 131 -18.04 -5.34 11.22
C GLU A 131 -18.33 -6.53 10.28
N GLN A 132 -18.60 -6.31 8.97
CA GLN A 132 -18.92 -7.40 8.02
C GLN A 132 -17.79 -7.72 7.02
N GLU A 133 -16.63 -7.10 7.15
CA GLU A 133 -15.47 -7.23 6.23
C GLU A 133 -14.68 -8.54 6.35
N VAL A 134 -15.04 -9.44 7.30
CA VAL A 134 -14.18 -10.59 7.66
C VAL A 134 -14.47 -11.84 6.82
N ASP A 135 -15.39 -11.82 5.88
CA ASP A 135 -15.94 -13.08 5.34
C ASP A 135 -15.46 -13.50 3.93
N HIS A 136 -14.36 -12.94 3.43
CA HIS A 136 -13.77 -13.49 2.22
C HIS A 136 -12.87 -14.69 2.57
N PRO A 137 -13.21 -15.93 2.15
CA PRO A 137 -12.45 -17.14 2.51
C PRO A 137 -10.96 -17.04 2.20
N ARG A 138 -10.59 -16.30 1.15
CA ARG A 138 -9.21 -16.06 0.73
C ARG A 138 -8.47 -15.12 1.72
N GLN A 139 -9.15 -14.07 2.21
CA GLN A 139 -8.55 -13.16 3.19
C GLN A 139 -8.36 -13.84 4.55
N ARG A 140 -9.33 -14.63 5.01
CA ARG A 140 -9.18 -15.43 6.23
C ARG A 140 -7.98 -16.38 6.13
N ARG A 141 -7.87 -17.13 5.04
CA ARG A 141 -6.74 -18.04 4.81
C ARG A 141 -5.40 -17.31 4.85
N LEU A 142 -5.31 -16.13 4.21
CA LEU A 142 -4.08 -15.36 4.18
C LEU A 142 -3.76 -14.74 5.57
N LEU A 143 -4.76 -14.29 6.33
CA LEU A 143 -4.58 -13.84 7.72
C LEU A 143 -4.13 -14.98 8.64
N GLU A 144 -4.69 -16.17 8.47
CA GLU A 144 -4.25 -17.39 9.18
C GLU A 144 -2.81 -17.73 8.79
N GLU A 145 -2.48 -17.67 7.51
CA GLU A 145 -1.13 -17.94 7.02
C GLU A 145 -0.10 -16.94 7.54
N ILE A 146 -0.46 -15.64 7.64
CA ILE A 146 0.39 -14.62 8.26
C ILE A 146 0.60 -14.93 9.75
N ARG A 147 -0.47 -15.25 10.50
CA ARG A 147 -0.36 -15.62 11.93
C ARG A 147 0.55 -16.82 12.15
N GLU A 148 0.38 -17.86 11.33
CA GLU A 148 1.21 -19.04 11.38
C GLU A 148 2.67 -18.75 11.00
N ALA A 149 2.90 -17.91 9.98
CA ALA A 149 4.24 -17.53 9.57
C ALA A 149 5.00 -16.81 10.69
N VAL A 150 4.30 -15.94 11.46
CA VAL A 150 4.87 -15.32 12.66
C VAL A 150 5.26 -16.37 13.70
N GLN A 151 4.36 -17.33 13.99
CA GLN A 151 4.57 -18.36 15.00
C GLN A 151 5.65 -19.38 14.60
N GLN A 152 5.72 -19.73 13.31
CA GLN A 152 6.62 -20.76 12.77
C GLN A 152 7.93 -20.20 12.24
N GLN A 153 8.24 -18.94 12.51
CA GLN A 153 9.47 -18.27 12.07
C GLN A 153 9.69 -18.33 10.54
N ARG A 154 8.62 -18.31 9.75
CA ARG A 154 8.67 -18.26 8.28
C ARG A 154 8.76 -16.84 7.74
N MET A 155 9.29 -15.93 8.56
CA MET A 155 9.51 -14.53 8.25
C MET A 155 11.00 -14.22 8.29
N ASN A 156 11.46 -13.40 7.35
CA ASN A 156 12.83 -12.93 7.27
C ASN A 156 12.86 -11.42 7.02
N LEU A 157 13.94 -10.78 7.46
CA LEU A 157 14.23 -9.39 7.12
C LEU A 157 15.32 -9.35 6.06
N LEU A 158 15.11 -8.60 5.00
CA LEU A 158 16.14 -8.17 4.07
C LEU A 158 16.54 -6.73 4.39
N PHE A 159 17.78 -6.39 4.12
CA PHE A 159 18.36 -5.08 4.41
C PHE A 159 18.85 -4.48 3.10
N GLN A 160 18.15 -3.46 2.61
CA GLN A 160 18.53 -2.73 1.40
C GLN A 160 19.42 -1.57 1.79
N PRO A 161 20.66 -1.47 1.26
CA PRO A 161 21.56 -0.38 1.59
C PRO A 161 21.00 0.97 1.12
N VAL A 162 21.07 1.98 2.00
CA VAL A 162 20.80 3.38 1.70
C VAL A 162 22.13 4.14 1.74
N VAL A 163 22.58 4.63 0.59
CA VAL A 163 23.88 5.28 0.48
C VAL A 163 23.75 6.80 0.47
N SER A 164 24.68 7.47 1.16
CA SER A 164 24.75 8.94 1.17
C SER A 164 25.45 9.44 -0.10
N LEU A 165 24.80 10.32 -0.85
CA LEU A 165 25.39 11.03 -1.98
C LEU A 165 26.37 12.14 -1.56
N ARG A 166 26.46 12.41 -0.25
CA ARG A 166 27.32 13.46 0.34
C ARG A 166 28.57 12.90 1.03
N GLY A 167 28.87 11.61 0.86
CA GLY A 167 30.07 10.97 1.39
C GLY A 167 30.01 10.59 2.87
N ASP A 168 28.84 10.61 3.50
CA ASP A 168 28.67 10.08 4.85
C ASP A 168 28.84 8.56 4.85
N THR A 169 29.71 8.03 5.71
CA THR A 169 30.07 6.62 5.80
C THR A 169 29.20 5.82 6.76
N THR A 170 28.23 6.44 7.40
CA THR A 170 27.30 5.75 8.30
C THR A 170 26.51 4.69 7.51
N GLU A 171 26.59 3.44 7.94
CA GLU A 171 25.81 2.36 7.35
C GLU A 171 24.31 2.58 7.62
N ARG A 172 23.51 2.59 6.57
CA ARG A 172 22.06 2.75 6.60
C ARG A 172 21.39 1.68 5.78
N TYR A 173 20.30 1.14 6.28
CA TYR A 173 19.56 0.10 5.59
C TYR A 173 18.06 0.32 5.77
N GLU A 174 17.31 0.15 4.70
CA GLU A 174 15.86 -0.05 4.76
C GLU A 174 15.58 -1.52 5.10
N VAL A 175 14.66 -1.73 6.04
CA VAL A 175 14.26 -3.06 6.49
C VAL A 175 13.04 -3.52 5.72
N LEU A 176 13.19 -4.59 4.96
CA LEU A 176 12.17 -5.15 4.11
C LEU A 176 11.72 -6.51 4.64
N LEU A 177 10.46 -6.61 5.05
CA LEU A 177 9.86 -7.88 5.48
C LEU A 177 9.69 -8.82 4.29
N ARG A 178 10.06 -10.09 4.47
CA ARG A 178 9.77 -11.18 3.54
C ARG A 178 9.09 -12.31 4.31
N MET A 179 8.07 -12.87 3.71
CA MET A 179 7.31 -13.98 4.29
C MET A 179 7.20 -15.11 3.29
N ARG A 180 7.34 -16.36 3.76
CA ARG A 180 7.12 -17.55 2.93
C ARG A 180 5.83 -18.22 3.34
N ASN A 181 5.06 -18.66 2.34
CA ASN A 181 3.88 -19.48 2.56
C ASN A 181 4.23 -20.89 3.04
N ARG A 182 3.22 -21.73 3.28
CA ARG A 182 3.43 -23.13 3.73
C ARG A 182 4.21 -23.97 2.72
N GLU A 183 4.14 -23.62 1.44
CA GLU A 183 4.81 -24.29 0.31
C GLU A 183 6.23 -23.77 0.07
N GLY A 184 6.67 -22.77 0.84
CA GLY A 184 8.00 -22.18 0.74
C GLY A 184 8.12 -21.03 -0.26
N TRP A 185 7.04 -20.65 -0.96
CA TRP A 185 7.01 -19.52 -1.88
C TRP A 185 6.97 -18.20 -1.15
N GLU A 186 7.70 -17.23 -1.65
CA GLU A 186 7.69 -15.87 -1.11
C GLU A 186 6.36 -15.19 -1.42
N LEU A 187 5.69 -14.67 -0.39
CA LEU A 187 4.50 -13.85 -0.54
C LEU A 187 4.92 -12.42 -0.86
N LEU A 188 4.26 -11.84 -1.86
CA LEU A 188 4.53 -10.47 -2.29
C LEU A 188 4.20 -9.48 -1.17
N PRO A 189 5.10 -8.52 -0.89
CA PRO A 189 4.90 -7.51 0.15
C PRO A 189 3.57 -6.77 0.01
N GLU A 190 3.15 -6.41 -1.21
CA GLU A 190 1.90 -5.70 -1.49
C GLU A 190 0.68 -6.47 -1.01
N THR A 191 0.68 -7.79 -1.17
CA THR A 191 -0.41 -8.68 -0.73
C THR A 191 -0.51 -8.69 0.80
N ILE A 192 0.63 -8.68 1.49
CA ILE A 192 0.71 -8.64 2.95
C ILE A 192 0.27 -7.25 3.44
N PHE A 193 0.83 -6.18 2.88
CA PHE A 193 0.57 -4.81 3.32
C PHE A 193 -0.87 -4.37 3.10
N SER A 194 -1.54 -4.80 2.04
CA SER A 194 -2.95 -4.50 1.80
C SER A 194 -3.87 -5.05 2.90
N LEU A 195 -3.53 -6.22 3.47
CA LEU A 195 -4.25 -6.84 4.58
C LEU A 195 -3.85 -6.26 5.94
N VAL A 196 -2.57 -6.01 6.13
CA VAL A 196 -1.99 -5.50 7.38
C VAL A 196 -2.54 -4.12 7.73
N LYS A 197 -2.74 -3.24 6.74
CA LYS A 197 -3.32 -1.90 6.94
C LYS A 197 -4.72 -1.92 7.59
N ARG A 198 -5.42 -3.05 7.58
CA ARG A 198 -6.83 -3.17 7.98
C ARG A 198 -7.08 -4.04 9.20
N HIS A 199 -6.12 -4.86 9.56
CA HIS A 199 -6.29 -5.83 10.64
C HIS A 199 -5.24 -5.58 11.73
N ARG A 200 -5.63 -5.80 12.99
CA ARG A 200 -4.70 -5.73 14.15
C ARG A 200 -3.45 -6.61 14.01
N ILE A 201 -3.41 -7.47 12.99
CA ILE A 201 -2.22 -8.24 12.64
C ILE A 201 -1.05 -7.33 12.22
N GLY A 202 -1.33 -6.11 11.74
CA GLY A 202 -0.31 -5.10 11.46
C GLY A 202 0.55 -4.80 12.67
N MET A 203 -0.07 -4.56 13.83
CA MET A 203 0.66 -4.33 15.09
C MET A 203 1.58 -5.51 15.44
N VAL A 204 1.11 -6.75 15.24
CA VAL A 204 1.90 -7.96 15.53
C VAL A 204 3.10 -8.06 14.59
N LEU A 205 2.91 -7.76 13.30
CA LEU A 205 3.99 -7.75 12.31
C LEU A 205 4.99 -6.64 12.59
N ASP A 206 4.52 -5.43 12.86
CA ASP A 206 5.39 -4.29 13.15
C ASP A 206 6.22 -4.54 14.41
N ARG A 207 5.61 -5.01 15.50
CA ARG A 207 6.33 -5.40 16.72
C ARG A 207 7.35 -6.50 16.44
N TRP A 208 7.02 -7.47 15.59
CA TRP A 208 7.95 -8.53 15.19
C TRP A 208 9.15 -7.95 14.41
N VAL A 209 8.90 -7.08 13.42
CA VAL A 209 9.95 -6.42 12.61
C VAL A 209 10.86 -5.58 13.52
N ILE A 210 10.27 -4.75 14.38
CA ILE A 210 11.02 -3.88 15.31
C ILE A 210 11.88 -4.72 16.25
N ALA A 211 11.32 -5.76 16.88
CA ALA A 211 12.06 -6.62 17.80
C ALA A 211 13.26 -7.32 17.12
N HIS A 212 13.07 -7.79 15.89
CA HIS A 212 14.15 -8.44 15.12
C HIS A 212 15.20 -7.45 14.65
N SER A 213 14.80 -6.24 14.29
CA SER A 213 15.69 -5.13 13.93
C SER A 213 16.57 -4.72 15.13
N ILE A 214 15.99 -4.57 16.32
CA ILE A 214 16.75 -4.29 17.56
C ILE A 214 17.73 -5.40 17.86
N ARG A 215 17.34 -6.67 17.72
CA ARG A 215 18.22 -7.82 17.92
C ARG A 215 19.41 -7.79 16.97
N MET A 216 19.15 -7.55 15.69
CA MET A 216 20.18 -7.46 14.66
C MET A 216 21.16 -6.30 14.92
N LEU A 217 20.65 -5.12 15.30
CA LEU A 217 21.49 -3.98 15.70
C LEU A 217 22.38 -4.34 16.90
N ARG A 218 21.84 -5.05 17.89
CA ARG A 218 22.61 -5.51 19.05
C ARG A 218 23.73 -6.47 18.64
N GLU A 219 23.44 -7.43 17.77
CA GLU A 219 24.45 -8.39 17.28
C GLU A 219 25.56 -7.68 16.49
N ARG A 220 25.22 -6.69 15.67
CA ARG A 220 26.20 -5.86 14.95
C ARG A 220 27.04 -5.04 15.91
N GLN A 221 26.42 -4.40 16.90
CA GLN A 221 27.11 -3.61 17.92
C GLN A 221 28.13 -4.47 18.71
N MET A 222 27.79 -5.71 19.04
CA MET A 222 28.73 -6.64 19.69
C MET A 222 29.95 -6.98 18.82
N ARG A 223 29.83 -6.84 17.50
CA ARG A 223 30.92 -7.03 16.53
C ARG A 223 31.67 -5.72 16.21
N GLY A 224 31.36 -4.63 16.90
CA GLY A 224 31.98 -3.31 16.69
C GLY A 224 31.44 -2.51 15.51
N HIS A 225 30.28 -2.91 14.94
CA HIS A 225 29.63 -2.22 13.84
C HIS A 225 28.41 -1.45 14.32
N SER A 226 28.16 -0.27 13.72
CA SER A 226 26.96 0.52 13.94
C SER A 226 26.21 0.69 12.63
N ALA A 227 24.88 0.66 12.69
CA ALA A 227 24.02 0.92 11.54
C ALA A 227 22.76 1.67 11.97
N VAL A 228 22.12 2.36 11.04
CA VAL A 228 20.80 2.95 11.18
C VAL A 228 19.83 2.16 10.33
N LEU A 229 18.71 1.76 10.91
CA LEU A 229 17.66 1.01 10.23
C LEU A 229 16.42 1.87 10.02
N PHE A 230 15.96 1.92 8.79
CA PHE A 230 14.69 2.52 8.38
C PHE A 230 13.63 1.43 8.35
N ILE A 231 12.58 1.59 9.13
CA ILE A 231 11.52 0.58 9.31
C ILE A 231 10.19 1.19 8.93
N ASN A 232 9.58 0.66 7.87
CA ASN A 232 8.22 1.00 7.50
C ASN A 232 7.24 0.43 8.54
N ILE A 233 6.38 1.28 9.10
CA ILE A 233 5.36 0.89 10.07
C ILE A 233 3.95 1.07 9.52
N SER A 234 3.03 0.21 9.95
CA SER A 234 1.64 0.28 9.54
C SER A 234 0.86 1.33 10.32
N PRO A 235 -0.24 1.89 9.76
CA PRO A 235 -1.10 2.82 10.50
C PRO A 235 -1.65 2.23 11.80
N THR A 236 -1.82 0.92 11.86
CA THR A 236 -2.43 0.23 13.02
C THR A 236 -1.55 0.25 14.25
N ILE A 237 -0.21 0.34 14.09
CA ILE A 237 0.70 0.41 15.26
C ILE A 237 0.59 1.74 16.00
N LEU A 238 0.14 2.81 15.34
CA LEU A 238 -0.08 4.11 15.96
C LEU A 238 -1.25 4.11 16.96
N GLN A 239 -2.06 3.05 16.96
CA GLN A 239 -3.16 2.82 17.90
C GLN A 239 -2.74 1.96 19.10
N ASP A 240 -1.45 1.64 19.20
CA ASP A 240 -0.88 0.80 20.25
C ASP A 240 -0.33 1.68 21.37
N ASP A 241 -1.14 1.96 22.37
CA ASP A 241 -0.78 2.80 23.51
C ASP A 241 0.42 2.25 24.33
N GLU A 242 0.69 0.95 24.22
CA GLU A 242 1.82 0.30 24.90
C GLU A 242 3.13 0.35 24.10
N LEU A 243 3.08 0.76 22.84
CA LEU A 243 4.26 0.74 21.96
C LEU A 243 5.43 1.58 22.50
N PRO A 244 5.23 2.83 22.97
CA PRO A 244 6.34 3.65 23.47
C PRO A 244 7.08 2.97 24.63
N ASP A 245 6.36 2.47 25.62
CA ASP A 245 6.95 1.81 26.80
C ASP A 245 7.62 0.49 26.43
N TRP A 246 7.01 -0.28 25.56
CA TRP A 246 7.58 -1.53 25.06
C TRP A 246 8.87 -1.29 24.29
N LEU A 247 8.90 -0.29 23.41
CA LEU A 247 10.07 0.09 22.63
C LEU A 247 11.20 0.59 23.53
N HIS A 248 10.88 1.50 24.46
CA HIS A 248 11.83 2.03 25.42
C HIS A 248 12.48 0.90 26.27
N SER A 249 11.66 -0.01 26.79
CA SER A 249 12.15 -1.18 27.54
C SER A 249 13.05 -2.10 26.69
N GLY A 250 12.68 -2.31 25.42
CA GLY A 250 13.47 -3.12 24.47
C GLY A 250 14.84 -2.51 24.20
N LEU A 251 14.91 -1.19 23.96
CA LEU A 251 16.14 -0.47 23.72
C LEU A 251 17.04 -0.44 24.97
N GLN A 252 16.46 -0.19 26.15
CA GLN A 252 17.20 -0.22 27.41
C GLN A 252 17.83 -1.60 27.68
N LYS A 253 17.08 -2.69 27.52
CA LYS A 253 17.54 -4.06 27.76
C LYS A 253 18.66 -4.47 26.80
N THR A 254 18.62 -3.98 25.57
CA THR A 254 19.61 -4.34 24.54
C THR A 254 20.79 -3.38 24.50
N GLY A 255 20.67 -2.17 25.03
CA GLY A 255 21.67 -1.11 24.91
C GLY A 255 21.84 -0.58 23.49
N VAL A 256 20.86 -0.80 22.61
CA VAL A 256 20.82 -0.23 21.26
C VAL A 256 20.38 1.24 21.36
N PRO A 257 21.17 2.19 20.81
CA PRO A 257 20.78 3.61 20.81
C PRO A 257 19.50 3.82 20.00
N ALA A 258 18.57 4.64 20.51
CA ALA A 258 17.35 4.98 19.78
C ALA A 258 17.62 5.61 18.42
N ALA A 259 18.70 6.37 18.27
CA ALA A 259 19.14 6.99 17.01
C ALA A 259 19.47 5.99 15.89
N ASN A 260 19.59 4.69 16.22
CA ASN A 260 19.82 3.64 15.23
C ASN A 260 18.52 3.09 14.60
N LEU A 261 17.34 3.61 15.05
CA LEU A 261 16.05 3.25 14.49
C LEU A 261 15.35 4.51 13.95
N VAL A 262 14.89 4.41 12.72
CA VAL A 262 14.05 5.43 12.06
C VAL A 262 12.77 4.74 11.62
N PHE A 263 11.63 5.25 12.06
CA PHE A 263 10.33 4.76 11.63
C PHE A 263 9.81 5.59 10.46
N GLU A 264 9.35 4.91 9.42
CA GLU A 264 8.79 5.53 8.23
C GLU A 264 7.31 5.22 8.13
N ILE A 265 6.52 6.25 7.83
CA ILE A 265 5.09 6.13 7.56
C ILE A 265 4.75 6.85 6.25
N ALA A 266 3.78 6.32 5.52
CA ALA A 266 3.30 7.00 4.33
C ALA A 266 2.69 8.37 4.68
N GLU A 267 2.93 9.39 3.86
CA GLU A 267 2.44 10.76 4.06
C GLU A 267 0.93 10.80 4.28
N THR A 268 0.16 10.07 3.46
CA THR A 268 -1.29 9.93 3.61
C THR A 268 -1.71 9.35 4.97
N THR A 269 -0.90 8.44 5.51
CA THR A 269 -1.12 7.87 6.85
C THR A 269 -0.83 8.90 7.94
N ALA A 270 0.23 9.69 7.78
CA ALA A 270 0.62 10.74 8.72
C ALA A 270 -0.46 11.82 8.81
N GLU A 271 -1.00 12.26 7.67
CA GLU A 271 -2.07 13.25 7.61
C GLU A 271 -3.35 12.77 8.33
N LEU A 272 -3.76 11.54 8.09
CA LEU A 272 -4.97 10.95 8.70
C LEU A 272 -4.83 10.65 10.20
N ASN A 273 -3.60 10.46 10.69
CA ASN A 273 -3.32 10.06 12.07
C ASN A 273 -2.50 11.10 12.85
N ARG A 274 -2.54 12.38 12.45
CA ARG A 274 -1.72 13.44 13.00
C ARG A 274 -1.74 13.54 14.53
N GLN A 275 -2.91 13.30 15.15
CA GLN A 275 -3.04 13.32 16.62
C GLN A 275 -2.35 12.13 17.29
N ALA A 276 -2.36 10.96 16.68
CA ALA A 276 -1.71 9.77 17.20
C ALA A 276 -0.18 9.79 17.06
N LEU A 277 0.36 10.67 16.20
CA LEU A 277 1.81 10.85 16.00
C LEU A 277 2.46 11.81 17.02
N LEU A 278 1.68 12.61 17.74
CA LEU A 278 2.22 13.59 18.69
C LEU A 278 3.04 12.98 19.85
N PRO A 279 2.76 11.75 20.36
CA PRO A 279 3.55 11.10 21.40
C PRO A 279 4.87 10.48 20.92
N PHE A 280 5.09 10.34 19.62
CA PHE A 280 6.29 9.78 18.97
C PHE A 280 7.25 10.88 18.52
#